data_4b42100f30e20fc7f0b1ca6050e534c7
#
_entry.id   4b42100f30e20fc7f0b1ca6050e534c7
#
_cell.length_a   1.000
_cell.length_b   1.000
_cell.length_c   1.000
_cell.angle_alpha   90.00
_cell.angle_beta   90.00
_cell.angle_gamma   90.00
#
_symmetry.space_group_name_H-M   'P 1'
#
loop_
_entity.id
_entity.type
_entity.pdbx_description
1 polymer ?
#
loop_
_entity_poly.entity_id
_entity_poly.type
_entity_poly.pdbx_seq_one_letter_code
_entity_poly.pdbx_strand_id
1 'polypeptide(L)'
;KDPSNWEHFNGADNRLIYPSDYTYVSGKNAVVLTNTSKGHGYTANVTVNAQPVEDLNMMLAYTHTESKEISGLPGSDPVSTWQGMLTIDGPNFATVQRSRYVVPDKVIAAVNYNLPFRHKGLLRKTSLNLFYSGYSASGYSFAYTNDMNGDGINNDMMYIPKDDSEIKFKNEADRTAFWNFVDQDSYLKNHKGEYAEAYAARAPWVHRFDLRITEDFSFKAGKTEHHFQLSLDFMNIGNMINSKWGVMKNASSSNGCRILKYEGMDDNKT
;
A
#
# COMPACT_ATOMS: atom_id res chain seq x y z
N LYS A 1 33.85 -2.50 -12.89
CA LYS A 1 34.58 -3.19 -11.78
C LYS A 1 33.60 -4.15 -11.12
N ASP A 2 34.11 -5.26 -10.65
CA ASP A 2 33.31 -6.29 -9.96
C ASP A 2 32.88 -5.77 -8.59
N PRO A 3 31.55 -5.69 -8.28
CA PRO A 3 31.03 -5.27 -7.00
C PRO A 3 31.46 -6.15 -5.82
N SER A 4 31.88 -7.39 -6.07
CA SER A 4 32.38 -8.29 -5.02
C SER A 4 33.62 -7.77 -4.27
N ASN A 5 34.29 -6.76 -4.82
CA ASN A 5 35.47 -6.13 -4.22
C ASN A 5 35.14 -4.75 -3.58
N TRP A 6 33.87 -4.38 -3.51
CA TRP A 6 33.51 -3.12 -2.87
C TRP A 6 33.48 -3.27 -1.35
N GLU A 7 33.65 -2.16 -0.69
CA GLU A 7 33.55 -2.11 0.76
C GLU A 7 32.09 -2.29 1.21
N HIS A 8 31.95 -2.79 2.42
CA HIS A 8 30.67 -2.90 3.12
C HIS A 8 30.74 -2.13 4.44
N PHE A 9 29.61 -1.74 4.97
CA PHE A 9 29.54 -1.39 6.38
C PHE A 9 29.92 -2.62 7.22
N ASN A 10 30.56 -2.36 8.36
CA ASN A 10 31.11 -3.44 9.21
C ASN A 10 30.24 -3.68 10.46
N GLY A 11 28.99 -3.31 10.40
CA GLY A 11 28.03 -3.46 11.49
C GLY A 11 26.94 -4.50 11.18
N ALA A 12 25.85 -4.42 11.93
CA ALA A 12 24.63 -5.20 11.67
C ALA A 12 23.99 -4.82 10.32
N ASP A 13 24.00 -3.53 9.99
CA ASP A 13 23.80 -3.06 8.62
C ASP A 13 25.11 -3.24 7.84
N ASN A 14 25.14 -4.18 6.91
CA ASN A 14 26.32 -4.55 6.12
C ASN A 14 26.19 -4.28 4.63
N ARG A 15 25.33 -3.32 4.24
CA ARG A 15 25.14 -2.97 2.84
C ARG A 15 26.43 -2.51 2.14
N LEU A 16 26.42 -2.53 0.82
CA LEU A 16 27.50 -2.05 -0.03
C LEU A 16 27.79 -0.56 0.21
N ILE A 17 29.07 -0.17 0.13
CA ILE A 17 29.52 1.22 0.07
C ILE A 17 30.02 1.48 -1.36
N TYR A 18 29.41 2.44 -2.03
CA TYR A 18 29.76 2.76 -3.40
C TYR A 18 31.10 3.53 -3.46
N PRO A 19 32.05 3.09 -4.27
CA PRO A 19 33.24 3.88 -4.58
C PRO A 19 32.83 5.18 -5.29
N SER A 20 33.54 6.27 -5.02
CA SER A 20 33.23 7.60 -5.56
C SER A 20 33.18 7.69 -7.08
N ASP A 21 33.89 6.83 -7.80
CA ASP A 21 33.86 6.72 -9.26
C ASP A 21 32.66 5.96 -9.82
N TYR A 22 31.79 5.37 -8.94
CA TYR A 22 30.57 4.67 -9.29
C TYR A 22 29.29 5.37 -8.79
N THR A 23 29.44 6.45 -8.06
CA THR A 23 28.31 7.28 -7.63
C THR A 23 27.55 7.83 -8.85
N TYR A 24 26.22 7.71 -8.83
CA TYR A 24 25.39 8.28 -9.88
C TYR A 24 25.52 9.81 -9.94
N VAL A 25 25.77 10.31 -11.15
CA VAL A 25 25.79 11.75 -11.41
C VAL A 25 24.87 12.06 -12.58
N SER A 26 23.87 12.91 -12.33
CA SER A 26 22.92 13.32 -13.37
C SER A 26 23.61 13.88 -14.62
N GLY A 27 23.17 13.40 -15.78
CA GLY A 27 23.72 13.79 -17.09
C GLY A 27 25.05 13.12 -17.47
N LYS A 28 25.63 12.29 -16.60
CA LYS A 28 26.87 11.54 -16.90
C LYS A 28 26.66 10.02 -17.03
N ASN A 29 25.57 9.50 -16.50
CA ASN A 29 25.27 8.07 -16.52
C ASN A 29 24.09 7.78 -17.44
N ALA A 30 24.18 6.70 -18.20
CA ALA A 30 23.06 6.17 -18.97
C ALA A 30 22.29 5.12 -18.13
N VAL A 31 20.97 5.23 -18.09
CA VAL A 31 20.09 4.24 -17.47
C VAL A 31 19.31 3.52 -18.56
N VAL A 32 19.37 2.20 -18.54
CA VAL A 32 18.72 1.34 -19.52
C VAL A 32 17.75 0.41 -18.83
N LEU A 33 16.50 0.39 -19.28
CA LEU A 33 15.51 -0.59 -18.83
C LEU A 33 15.73 -1.91 -19.58
N THR A 34 15.74 -3.01 -18.83
CA THR A 34 15.87 -4.35 -19.38
C THR A 34 14.77 -5.26 -18.81
N ASN A 35 14.45 -6.31 -19.54
CA ASN A 35 13.49 -7.31 -19.07
C ASN A 35 14.09 -8.21 -17.99
N THR A 36 13.25 -8.68 -17.08
CA THR A 36 13.59 -9.67 -16.06
C THR A 36 12.52 -10.74 -16.00
N SER A 37 12.91 -11.98 -15.74
CA SER A 37 12.00 -13.08 -15.41
C SER A 37 11.75 -13.23 -13.91
N LYS A 38 12.33 -12.36 -13.09
CA LYS A 38 12.15 -12.37 -11.64
C LYS A 38 10.85 -11.68 -11.28
N GLY A 39 10.19 -12.19 -10.27
CA GLY A 39 8.92 -11.71 -9.80
C GLY A 39 7.80 -12.71 -10.07
N HIS A 40 6.73 -12.60 -9.33
CA HIS A 40 5.56 -13.46 -9.44
C HIS A 40 4.37 -12.79 -8.75
N GLY A 41 3.17 -13.27 -9.09
CA GLY A 41 1.96 -12.86 -8.39
C GLY A 41 0.88 -13.91 -8.51
N TYR A 42 -0.03 -13.92 -7.53
CA TYR A 42 -1.24 -14.72 -7.59
C TYR A 42 -2.40 -13.97 -6.92
N THR A 43 -3.60 -14.34 -7.33
CA THR A 43 -4.84 -13.85 -6.70
C THR A 43 -5.73 -15.04 -6.42
N ALA A 44 -6.22 -15.13 -5.19
CA ALA A 44 -7.22 -16.08 -4.76
C ALA A 44 -8.51 -15.34 -4.36
N ASN A 45 -9.66 -15.80 -4.85
CA ASN A 45 -10.96 -15.22 -4.55
C ASN A 45 -11.93 -16.29 -4.09
N VAL A 46 -12.70 -15.99 -3.04
CA VAL A 46 -13.82 -16.80 -2.58
C VAL A 46 -15.05 -15.92 -2.53
N THR A 47 -16.13 -16.35 -3.19
CA THR A 47 -17.41 -15.63 -3.22
C THR A 47 -18.52 -16.53 -2.75
N VAL A 48 -19.34 -16.05 -1.83
CA VAL A 48 -20.56 -16.72 -1.34
C VAL A 48 -21.76 -15.86 -1.70
N ASN A 49 -22.73 -16.46 -2.36
CA ASN A 49 -24.02 -15.83 -2.65
C ASN A 49 -25.11 -16.60 -1.88
N ALA A 50 -26.04 -15.88 -1.30
CA ALA A 50 -27.14 -16.45 -0.54
C ALA A 50 -28.44 -15.68 -0.83
N GLN A 51 -29.54 -16.41 -0.89
CA GLN A 51 -30.90 -15.89 -0.95
C GLN A 51 -31.72 -16.56 0.15
N PRO A 52 -31.61 -16.09 1.41
CA PRO A 52 -32.30 -16.72 2.55
C PRO A 52 -33.83 -16.68 2.45
N VAL A 53 -34.33 -15.63 1.82
CA VAL A 53 -35.77 -15.43 1.49
C VAL A 53 -35.88 -14.79 0.12
N GLU A 54 -37.06 -14.84 -0.51
CA GLU A 54 -37.30 -14.41 -1.90
C GLU A 54 -36.83 -12.97 -2.19
N ASP A 55 -37.03 -12.06 -1.24
CA ASP A 55 -36.73 -10.63 -1.40
C ASP A 55 -35.34 -10.22 -0.88
N LEU A 56 -34.53 -11.13 -0.37
CA LEU A 56 -33.23 -10.83 0.22
C LEU A 56 -32.11 -11.57 -0.53
N ASN A 57 -31.26 -10.80 -1.23
CA ASN A 57 -30.06 -11.33 -1.87
C ASN A 57 -28.82 -10.80 -1.15
N MET A 58 -27.88 -11.67 -0.89
CA MET A 58 -26.62 -11.35 -0.20
C MET A 58 -25.44 -11.91 -0.97
N MET A 59 -24.36 -11.16 -0.98
CA MET A 59 -23.06 -11.58 -1.53
C MET A 59 -21.97 -11.21 -0.52
N LEU A 60 -21.02 -12.12 -0.32
CA LEU A 60 -19.78 -11.88 0.39
C LEU A 60 -18.63 -12.42 -0.43
N ALA A 61 -17.64 -11.59 -0.70
CA ALA A 61 -16.42 -11.98 -1.41
C ALA A 61 -15.19 -11.56 -0.61
N TYR A 62 -14.21 -12.46 -0.54
CA TYR A 62 -12.86 -12.16 -0.05
C TYR A 62 -11.86 -12.43 -1.16
N THR A 63 -10.95 -11.50 -1.34
CA THR A 63 -9.86 -11.61 -2.30
C THR A 63 -8.53 -11.41 -1.60
N HIS A 64 -7.61 -12.35 -1.79
CA HIS A 64 -6.22 -12.22 -1.40
C HIS A 64 -5.34 -12.14 -2.65
N THR A 65 -4.44 -11.16 -2.68
CA THR A 65 -3.50 -10.96 -3.79
C THR A 65 -2.09 -10.79 -3.25
N GLU A 66 -1.16 -11.58 -3.76
CA GLU A 66 0.27 -11.36 -3.60
C GLU A 66 0.89 -11.01 -4.95
N SER A 67 1.77 -10.01 -4.97
CA SER A 67 2.56 -9.65 -6.14
C SER A 67 3.93 -9.18 -5.70
N LYS A 68 4.97 -9.75 -6.30
CA LYS A 68 6.37 -9.41 -6.09
C LYS A 68 7.05 -9.12 -7.41
N GLU A 69 7.89 -8.11 -7.44
CA GLU A 69 8.55 -7.58 -8.63
C GLU A 69 9.91 -6.96 -8.31
N ILE A 70 10.74 -6.75 -9.31
CA ILE A 70 12.01 -6.02 -9.14
C ILE A 70 11.75 -4.52 -9.07
N SER A 71 10.88 -4.00 -9.94
CA SER A 71 10.57 -2.57 -10.00
C SER A 71 9.12 -2.36 -10.40
N GLY A 72 8.40 -1.62 -9.59
CA GLY A 72 7.03 -1.16 -9.88
C GLY A 72 6.98 0.04 -10.83
N LEU A 73 8.05 0.32 -11.55
CA LEU A 73 8.17 1.49 -12.45
C LEU A 73 7.70 2.79 -11.76
N PRO A 74 8.34 3.21 -10.67
CA PRO A 74 7.86 4.33 -9.85
C PRO A 74 8.04 5.71 -10.48
N GLY A 75 8.69 5.79 -11.63
CA GLY A 75 8.97 7.02 -12.37
C GLY A 75 8.32 7.05 -13.76
N SER A 76 8.36 8.22 -14.40
CA SER A 76 7.80 8.45 -15.74
C SER A 76 8.81 8.22 -16.88
N ASP A 77 10.07 8.06 -16.56
CA ASP A 77 11.17 7.79 -17.49
C ASP A 77 12.17 6.82 -16.87
N PRO A 78 13.13 6.25 -17.63
CA PRO A 78 14.09 5.27 -17.11
C PRO A 78 14.90 5.76 -15.91
N VAL A 79 15.32 7.02 -15.92
CA VAL A 79 16.15 7.59 -14.85
C VAL A 79 15.33 7.74 -13.58
N SER A 80 14.15 8.35 -13.66
CA SER A 80 13.28 8.54 -12.50
C SER A 80 12.76 7.20 -11.94
N THR A 81 12.53 6.23 -12.82
CA THR A 81 12.18 4.86 -12.40
C THR A 81 13.31 4.21 -11.61
N TRP A 82 14.53 4.30 -12.12
CA TRP A 82 15.72 3.74 -11.49
C TRP A 82 16.01 4.42 -10.14
N GLN A 83 15.97 5.76 -10.08
CA GLN A 83 16.14 6.51 -8.83
C GLN A 83 15.03 6.29 -7.81
N GLY A 84 13.82 6.02 -8.26
CA GLY A 84 12.65 5.83 -7.39
C GLY A 84 12.53 4.42 -6.81
N MET A 85 13.38 3.46 -7.23
CA MET A 85 13.40 2.12 -6.66
C MET A 85 14.00 2.15 -5.26
N LEU A 86 13.25 1.67 -4.28
CA LEU A 86 13.75 1.52 -2.91
C LEU A 86 14.59 0.23 -2.82
N THR A 87 15.83 0.34 -2.42
CA THR A 87 16.81 -0.76 -2.41
C THR A 87 17.71 -0.72 -1.18
N ILE A 88 18.41 -1.80 -0.93
CA ILE A 88 19.44 -1.88 0.12
C ILE A 88 20.79 -1.49 -0.47
N ASP A 89 21.19 -2.17 -1.55
CA ASP A 89 22.52 -2.04 -2.16
C ASP A 89 22.51 -1.24 -3.47
N GLY A 90 21.49 -0.37 -3.66
CA GLY A 90 21.32 0.42 -4.87
C GLY A 90 20.51 -0.27 -5.97
N PRO A 91 19.96 0.49 -6.94
CA PRO A 91 19.02 -0.03 -7.94
C PRO A 91 19.59 -1.08 -8.89
N ASN A 92 20.91 -1.11 -9.10
CA ASN A 92 21.57 -2.11 -9.93
C ASN A 92 21.63 -3.51 -9.26
N PHE A 93 21.43 -3.57 -7.96
CA PHE A 93 21.40 -4.79 -7.16
C PHE A 93 20.01 -5.08 -6.58
N ALA A 94 18.97 -4.48 -7.17
CA ALA A 94 17.61 -4.64 -6.70
C ALA A 94 17.19 -6.13 -6.67
N THR A 95 16.59 -6.49 -5.55
CA THR A 95 16.03 -7.83 -5.31
C THR A 95 14.52 -7.82 -5.54
N VAL A 96 13.91 -8.99 -5.61
CA VAL A 96 12.46 -9.14 -5.69
C VAL A 96 11.84 -8.63 -4.39
N GLN A 97 10.91 -7.72 -4.51
CA GLN A 97 10.20 -7.08 -3.39
C GLN A 97 8.70 -6.99 -3.67
N ARG A 98 7.92 -6.61 -2.66
CA ARG A 98 6.46 -6.45 -2.82
C ARG A 98 6.13 -5.40 -3.86
N SER A 99 5.11 -5.65 -4.67
CA SER A 99 4.62 -4.64 -5.60
C SER A 99 3.99 -3.46 -4.85
N ARG A 100 4.33 -2.26 -5.30
CA ARG A 100 3.77 -1.00 -4.77
C ARG A 100 2.24 -0.93 -4.90
N TYR A 101 1.70 -1.52 -5.96
CA TYR A 101 0.29 -1.35 -6.35
C TYR A 101 -0.62 -2.46 -5.81
N VAL A 102 -0.08 -3.45 -5.12
CA VAL A 102 -0.87 -4.56 -4.61
C VAL A 102 -1.75 -4.14 -3.43
N VAL A 103 -3.03 -4.49 -3.51
CA VAL A 103 -3.96 -4.49 -2.39
C VAL A 103 -4.09 -5.96 -1.95
N PRO A 104 -3.39 -6.38 -0.87
CA PRO A 104 -3.29 -7.80 -0.54
C PRO A 104 -4.62 -8.40 -0.13
N ASP A 105 -5.42 -7.68 0.62
CA ASP A 105 -6.67 -8.20 1.16
C ASP A 105 -7.83 -7.25 0.89
N LYS A 106 -8.91 -7.80 0.34
CA LYS A 106 -10.13 -7.07 0.04
C LYS A 106 -11.36 -7.90 0.39
N VAL A 107 -12.29 -7.29 1.10
CA VAL A 107 -13.62 -7.83 1.39
C VAL A 107 -14.67 -6.97 0.69
N ILE A 108 -15.58 -7.61 0.00
CA ILE A 108 -16.77 -6.97 -0.59
C ILE A 108 -17.99 -7.69 -0.03
N ALA A 109 -18.99 -6.93 0.43
CA ALA A 109 -20.30 -7.47 0.73
C ALA A 109 -21.37 -6.62 0.08
N ALA A 110 -22.41 -7.26 -0.38
CA ALA A 110 -23.59 -6.60 -0.92
C ALA A 110 -24.85 -7.24 -0.35
N VAL A 111 -25.80 -6.42 0.04
CA VAL A 111 -27.13 -6.85 0.50
C VAL A 111 -28.15 -6.08 -0.32
N ASN A 112 -29.00 -6.80 -1.03
CA ASN A 112 -30.13 -6.26 -1.75
C ASN A 112 -31.42 -6.77 -1.10
N TYR A 113 -32.24 -5.86 -0.64
CA TYR A 113 -33.52 -6.19 0.00
C TYR A 113 -34.67 -5.45 -0.65
N ASN A 114 -35.63 -6.21 -1.19
CA ASN A 114 -36.87 -5.67 -1.70
C ASN A 114 -37.86 -5.53 -0.55
N LEU A 115 -38.30 -4.31 -0.29
CA LEU A 115 -39.21 -4.06 0.82
C LEU A 115 -40.60 -4.66 0.51
N PRO A 116 -41.20 -5.43 1.44
CA PRO A 116 -42.46 -6.14 1.21
C PRO A 116 -43.66 -5.20 1.36
N PHE A 117 -43.54 -3.95 0.91
CA PHE A 117 -44.65 -3.00 0.97
C PHE A 117 -45.66 -3.27 -0.14
N ARG A 118 -46.95 -3.17 0.18
CA ARG A 118 -47.99 -3.13 -0.84
C ARG A 118 -47.98 -1.76 -1.51
N HIS A 119 -47.32 -1.71 -2.65
CA HIS A 119 -47.31 -0.51 -3.47
C HIS A 119 -48.71 -0.22 -4.05
N LYS A 120 -49.11 1.04 -4.09
CA LYS A 120 -50.40 1.52 -4.68
C LYS A 120 -50.10 2.56 -5.75
N GLY A 121 -50.97 2.58 -6.75
CA GLY A 121 -50.90 3.57 -7.81
C GLY A 121 -49.72 3.33 -8.76
N LEU A 122 -48.83 4.30 -8.87
CA LEU A 122 -47.67 4.27 -9.79
C LEU A 122 -46.50 3.46 -9.24
N LEU A 123 -46.38 3.34 -7.92
CA LEU A 123 -45.25 2.65 -7.24
C LEU A 123 -45.32 1.15 -7.48
N ARG A 124 -44.18 0.51 -7.73
CA ARG A 124 -44.09 -0.93 -7.99
C ARG A 124 -43.23 -1.64 -6.98
N LYS A 125 -42.01 -1.13 -6.70
CA LYS A 125 -41.03 -1.82 -5.89
C LYS A 125 -40.06 -0.83 -5.28
N THR A 126 -39.90 -0.90 -3.96
CA THR A 126 -38.83 -0.21 -3.25
C THR A 126 -37.74 -1.21 -2.91
N SER A 127 -36.48 -0.91 -3.22
CA SER A 127 -35.34 -1.75 -2.86
C SER A 127 -34.27 -0.97 -2.11
N LEU A 128 -33.67 -1.62 -1.12
CA LEU A 128 -32.51 -1.13 -0.39
C LEU A 128 -31.30 -1.96 -0.81
N ASN A 129 -30.23 -1.28 -1.21
CA ASN A 129 -28.99 -1.92 -1.61
C ASN A 129 -27.86 -1.36 -0.74
N LEU A 130 -27.33 -2.18 0.16
CA LEU A 130 -26.16 -1.85 0.96
C LEU A 130 -24.94 -2.53 0.36
N PHE A 131 -23.92 -1.73 0.09
CA PHE A 131 -22.64 -2.22 -0.40
C PHE A 131 -21.55 -1.87 0.61
N TYR A 132 -20.73 -2.86 0.94
CA TYR A 132 -19.56 -2.70 1.78
C TYR A 132 -18.30 -3.05 0.99
N SER A 133 -17.28 -2.21 1.11
CA SER A 133 -15.92 -2.52 0.67
C SER A 133 -14.94 -2.26 1.81
N GLY A 134 -14.22 -3.32 2.20
CA GLY A 134 -13.11 -3.25 3.14
C GLY A 134 -11.83 -3.69 2.42
N TYR A 135 -10.74 -2.95 2.55
CA TYR A 135 -9.49 -3.34 1.93
C TYR A 135 -8.28 -2.83 2.72
N SER A 136 -7.21 -3.63 2.64
CA SER A 136 -5.90 -3.23 3.14
C SER A 136 -5.41 -2.04 2.32
N ALA A 137 -5.11 -0.94 2.98
CA ALA A 137 -4.65 0.27 2.31
C ALA A 137 -3.24 0.09 1.73
N SER A 138 -2.73 1.13 1.07
CA SER A 138 -1.44 1.15 0.37
C SER A 138 -0.29 0.70 1.27
N GLY A 139 0.62 -0.09 0.69
CA GLY A 139 1.91 -0.37 1.31
C GLY A 139 2.80 0.87 1.35
N TYR A 140 3.60 0.98 2.39
CA TYR A 140 4.67 1.96 2.49
C TYR A 140 5.95 1.31 3.01
N SER A 141 7.05 2.04 2.89
CA SER A 141 8.38 1.53 3.19
C SER A 141 9.06 2.41 4.23
N PHE A 142 9.99 1.86 4.97
CA PHE A 142 10.89 2.64 5.82
C PHE A 142 12.24 2.78 5.10
N ALA A 143 12.72 4.02 4.96
CA ALA A 143 13.95 4.37 4.27
C ALA A 143 14.70 5.47 5.00
N TYR A 144 15.99 5.62 4.70
CA TYR A 144 16.78 6.76 5.19
C TYR A 144 16.37 8.05 4.48
N THR A 145 16.62 9.19 5.12
CA THR A 145 16.30 10.51 4.54
C THR A 145 17.32 10.96 3.49
N ASN A 146 18.50 10.38 3.52
CA ASN A 146 19.64 10.71 2.64
C ASN A 146 20.25 9.44 2.05
N ASP A 147 21.16 9.62 1.12
CA ASP A 147 22.02 8.59 0.56
C ASP A 147 22.92 8.04 1.68
N MET A 148 22.76 6.76 2.00
CA MET A 148 23.54 6.11 3.04
C MET A 148 24.71 5.34 2.46
N ASN A 149 24.52 4.72 1.29
CA ASN A 149 25.52 3.84 0.69
C ASN A 149 26.48 4.55 -0.29
N GLY A 150 26.25 5.83 -0.59
CA GLY A 150 27.08 6.64 -1.46
C GLY A 150 26.81 6.45 -2.97
N ASP A 151 25.68 5.86 -3.35
CA ASP A 151 25.35 5.62 -4.75
C ASP A 151 24.87 6.89 -5.51
N GLY A 152 24.64 7.99 -4.80
CA GLY A 152 24.17 9.26 -5.31
C GLY A 152 22.64 9.39 -5.34
N ILE A 153 21.91 8.48 -4.69
CA ILE A 153 20.45 8.44 -4.70
C ILE A 153 19.90 8.27 -3.29
N ASN A 154 18.86 9.02 -2.95
CA ASN A 154 18.18 8.92 -1.64
C ASN A 154 17.07 7.86 -1.68
N ASN A 155 17.40 6.59 -1.83
CA ASN A 155 16.45 5.49 -1.96
C ASN A 155 16.76 4.29 -1.04
N ASP A 156 17.64 4.50 -0.08
CA ASP A 156 18.13 3.44 0.80
C ASP A 156 17.07 2.96 1.78
N MET A 157 16.76 1.66 1.73
CA MET A 157 15.89 1.00 2.69
C MET A 157 16.55 0.99 4.07
N MET A 158 15.73 1.22 5.10
CA MET A 158 16.21 1.27 6.47
C MET A 158 16.59 -0.14 6.98
N TYR A 159 17.74 -0.26 7.61
CA TYR A 159 17.99 -1.34 8.54
C TYR A 159 17.28 -1.01 9.86
N ILE A 160 16.52 -1.94 10.40
CA ILE A 160 15.78 -1.79 11.65
C ILE A 160 16.64 -2.35 12.77
N PRO A 161 17.32 -1.52 13.56
CA PRO A 161 18.23 -2.03 14.58
C PRO A 161 17.51 -2.95 15.57
N LYS A 162 18.20 -3.97 16.05
CA LYS A 162 17.69 -4.86 17.08
C LYS A 162 17.60 -4.14 18.43
N ASP A 163 18.65 -3.43 18.76
CA ASP A 163 18.78 -2.65 19.98
C ASP A 163 19.87 -1.56 19.84
N ASP A 164 20.19 -0.87 20.92
CA ASP A 164 21.18 0.21 20.94
C ASP A 164 22.62 -0.22 20.63
N SER A 165 22.91 -1.51 20.59
CA SER A 165 24.27 -1.98 20.22
C SER A 165 24.52 -1.86 18.72
N GLU A 166 23.47 -1.77 17.92
CA GLU A 166 23.53 -1.73 16.45
C GLU A 166 23.36 -0.32 15.87
N ILE A 167 23.07 0.68 16.68
CA ILE A 167 22.88 2.06 16.22
C ILE A 167 23.36 3.07 17.25
N LYS A 168 24.00 4.15 16.78
CA LYS A 168 24.39 5.29 17.61
C LYS A 168 23.57 6.52 17.28
N PHE A 169 22.97 7.12 18.29
CA PHE A 169 22.19 8.34 18.14
C PHE A 169 23.02 9.58 18.52
N LYS A 170 22.72 10.69 17.86
CA LYS A 170 23.37 11.97 18.15
C LYS A 170 23.13 12.46 19.59
N ASN A 171 21.98 12.15 20.13
CA ASN A 171 21.58 12.52 21.50
C ASN A 171 20.50 11.56 22.02
N GLU A 172 20.27 11.64 23.35
CA GLU A 172 19.29 10.78 24.03
C GLU A 172 17.82 11.09 23.66
N ALA A 173 17.52 12.30 23.23
CA ALA A 173 16.16 12.66 22.79
C ALA A 173 15.81 11.94 21.48
N ASP A 174 16.73 11.94 20.52
CA ASP A 174 16.54 11.24 19.24
C ASP A 174 16.44 9.73 19.46
N ARG A 175 17.30 9.18 20.33
CA ARG A 175 17.24 7.76 20.73
C ARG A 175 15.87 7.40 21.30
N THR A 176 15.39 8.13 22.27
CA THR A 176 14.10 7.90 22.92
C THR A 176 12.94 8.02 21.93
N ALA A 177 12.97 9.04 21.08
CA ALA A 177 11.95 9.24 20.05
C ALA A 177 11.91 8.08 19.04
N PHE A 178 13.06 7.61 18.59
CA PHE A 178 13.18 6.49 17.65
C PHE A 178 12.60 5.20 18.23
N TRP A 179 13.03 4.81 19.44
CA TRP A 179 12.55 3.56 20.05
C TRP A 179 11.06 3.61 20.39
N ASN A 180 10.56 4.75 20.87
CA ASN A 180 9.12 4.95 21.08
C ASN A 180 8.34 4.78 19.77
N PHE A 181 8.86 5.25 18.65
CA PHE A 181 8.23 5.09 17.35
C PHE A 181 8.27 3.63 16.89
N VAL A 182 9.43 2.97 16.99
CA VAL A 182 9.60 1.55 16.62
C VAL A 182 8.65 0.65 17.42
N ASP A 183 8.53 0.87 18.71
CA ASP A 183 7.69 0.03 19.58
C ASP A 183 6.17 0.24 19.36
N GLN A 184 5.76 1.41 18.83
CA GLN A 184 4.38 1.69 18.46
C GLN A 184 4.01 1.16 17.07
N ASP A 185 4.97 1.11 16.14
CA ASP A 185 4.73 0.64 14.78
C ASP A 185 4.68 -0.88 14.71
N SER A 186 3.59 -1.41 14.15
CA SER A 186 3.36 -2.86 14.09
C SER A 186 4.35 -3.60 13.19
N TYR A 187 4.88 -2.93 12.15
CA TYR A 187 5.86 -3.52 11.26
C TYR A 187 7.25 -3.48 11.91
N LEU A 188 7.73 -2.31 12.32
CA LEU A 188 9.08 -2.13 12.83
C LEU A 188 9.39 -3.00 14.06
N LYS A 189 8.47 -3.05 15.03
CA LYS A 189 8.70 -3.85 16.24
C LYS A 189 8.86 -5.34 16.00
N ASN A 190 8.28 -5.86 14.89
CA ASN A 190 8.33 -7.28 14.55
C ASN A 190 9.47 -7.64 13.58
N HIS A 191 10.23 -6.62 13.09
CA HIS A 191 11.33 -6.81 12.13
C HIS A 191 12.64 -6.20 12.63
N LYS A 192 12.82 -6.10 13.96
CA LYS A 192 14.09 -5.66 14.56
C LYS A 192 15.23 -6.63 14.20
N GLY A 193 16.35 -6.10 13.78
CA GLY A 193 17.50 -6.87 13.30
C GLY A 193 17.44 -7.23 11.81
N GLU A 194 16.53 -6.62 11.04
CA GLU A 194 16.33 -6.93 9.63
C GLU A 194 16.32 -5.64 8.79
N TYR A 195 16.58 -5.76 7.50
CA TYR A 195 16.28 -4.69 6.55
C TYR A 195 14.78 -4.58 6.34
N ALA A 196 14.27 -3.35 6.31
CA ALA A 196 12.89 -3.11 5.95
C ALA A 196 12.63 -3.60 4.51
N GLU A 197 11.53 -4.32 4.30
CA GLU A 197 11.10 -4.73 2.95
C GLU A 197 10.27 -3.59 2.31
N ALA A 198 10.53 -3.31 1.04
CA ALA A 198 9.78 -2.29 0.33
C ALA A 198 8.27 -2.62 0.30
N TYR A 199 7.46 -1.62 0.60
CA TYR A 199 5.98 -1.68 0.61
C TYR A 199 5.38 -2.75 1.54
N ALA A 200 6.14 -3.25 2.54
CA ALA A 200 5.66 -4.27 3.47
C ALA A 200 4.85 -3.69 4.63
N ALA A 201 5.17 -2.50 5.10
CA ALA A 201 4.35 -1.81 6.09
C ALA A 201 3.01 -1.38 5.48
N ARG A 202 1.93 -1.46 6.26
CA ARG A 202 0.56 -1.21 5.78
C ARG A 202 -0.13 -0.11 6.57
N ALA A 203 -0.77 0.80 5.84
CA ALA A 203 -1.71 1.72 6.43
C ALA A 203 -2.97 0.96 6.91
N PRO A 204 -3.73 1.52 7.87
CA PRO A 204 -4.95 0.88 8.37
C PRO A 204 -5.95 0.56 7.27
N TRP A 205 -6.74 -0.48 7.49
CA TRP A 205 -7.83 -0.85 6.59
C TRP A 205 -8.79 0.32 6.38
N VAL A 206 -9.30 0.42 5.15
CA VAL A 206 -10.38 1.33 4.78
C VAL A 206 -11.68 0.53 4.76
N HIS A 207 -12.67 1.01 5.48
CA HIS A 207 -14.01 0.42 5.54
C HIS A 207 -15.02 1.42 5.01
N ARG A 208 -15.68 1.10 3.90
CA ARG A 208 -16.62 1.99 3.25
C ARG A 208 -17.97 1.29 3.08
N PHE A 209 -19.04 2.02 3.36
CA PHE A 209 -20.40 1.60 3.16
C PHE A 209 -21.12 2.58 2.22
N ASP A 210 -21.73 2.05 1.18
CA ASP A 210 -22.57 2.82 0.25
C ASP A 210 -24.00 2.28 0.31
N LEU A 211 -24.99 3.16 0.34
CA LEU A 211 -26.40 2.81 0.37
C LEU A 211 -27.10 3.39 -0.87
N ARG A 212 -27.82 2.53 -1.57
CA ARG A 212 -28.72 2.94 -2.64
C ARG A 212 -30.15 2.57 -2.28
N ILE A 213 -31.06 3.51 -2.43
CA ILE A 213 -32.50 3.32 -2.33
C ILE A 213 -33.06 3.47 -3.74
N THR A 214 -33.83 2.50 -4.21
CA THR A 214 -34.47 2.57 -5.53
C THR A 214 -35.98 2.43 -5.38
N GLU A 215 -36.70 3.17 -6.20
CA GLU A 215 -38.16 3.06 -6.35
C GLU A 215 -38.50 2.86 -7.82
N ASP A 216 -39.20 1.78 -8.12
CA ASP A 216 -39.68 1.47 -9.45
C ASP A 216 -41.09 2.00 -9.61
N PHE A 217 -41.35 2.67 -10.75
CA PHE A 217 -42.63 3.23 -11.14
C PHE A 217 -43.09 2.64 -12.45
N SER A 218 -44.37 2.36 -12.59
CA SER A 218 -44.94 2.12 -13.90
C SER A 218 -46.35 2.72 -14.03
N PHE A 219 -46.63 3.19 -15.23
CA PHE A 219 -47.94 3.67 -15.61
C PHE A 219 -48.27 3.31 -17.05
N LYS A 220 -49.56 3.21 -17.35
CA LYS A 220 -50.06 2.97 -18.74
C LYS A 220 -50.45 4.27 -19.37
N ALA A 221 -49.95 4.52 -20.58
CA ALA A 221 -50.41 5.60 -21.48
C ALA A 221 -50.92 4.96 -22.78
N GLY A 222 -52.22 4.97 -22.94
CA GLY A 222 -52.86 4.24 -24.03
C GLY A 222 -52.65 2.72 -23.93
N LYS A 223 -51.99 2.13 -24.96
CA LYS A 223 -51.67 0.69 -25.01
C LYS A 223 -50.26 0.36 -24.48
N THR A 224 -49.45 1.37 -24.15
CA THR A 224 -48.05 1.22 -23.75
C THR A 224 -47.92 1.35 -22.23
N GLU A 225 -47.18 0.47 -21.64
CA GLU A 225 -46.73 0.57 -20.23
C GLU A 225 -45.31 1.18 -20.18
N HIS A 226 -45.18 2.24 -19.39
CA HIS A 226 -43.90 2.93 -19.17
C HIS A 226 -43.37 2.56 -17.79
N HIS A 227 -42.05 2.26 -17.74
CA HIS A 227 -41.34 1.91 -16.53
C HIS A 227 -40.24 2.95 -16.27
N PHE A 228 -40.15 3.42 -15.05
CA PHE A 228 -39.13 4.35 -14.57
C PHE A 228 -38.57 3.83 -13.26
N GLN A 229 -37.32 4.16 -13.02
CA GLN A 229 -36.67 3.92 -11.74
C GLN A 229 -36.06 5.23 -11.24
N LEU A 230 -36.36 5.59 -10.01
CA LEU A 230 -35.68 6.64 -9.27
C LEU A 230 -34.69 5.98 -8.32
N SER A 231 -33.45 6.45 -8.29
CA SER A 231 -32.46 6.01 -7.33
C SER A 231 -31.86 7.17 -6.55
N LEU A 232 -31.62 6.93 -5.26
CA LEU A 232 -30.94 7.83 -4.35
C LEU A 232 -29.72 7.11 -3.79
N ASP A 233 -28.54 7.66 -4.06
CA ASP A 233 -27.26 7.09 -3.71
C ASP A 233 -26.58 7.87 -2.59
N PHE A 234 -26.24 7.19 -1.50
CA PHE A 234 -25.42 7.70 -0.41
C PHE A 234 -24.07 7.03 -0.46
N MET A 235 -23.05 7.77 -0.92
CA MET A 235 -21.68 7.27 -1.00
C MET A 235 -20.99 7.47 0.33
N ASN A 236 -20.32 6.42 0.83
CA ASN A 236 -19.62 6.44 2.11
C ASN A 236 -20.52 6.89 3.28
N ILE A 237 -21.71 6.29 3.40
CA ILE A 237 -22.72 6.68 4.40
C ILE A 237 -22.17 6.58 5.84
N GLY A 238 -21.20 5.70 6.10
CA GLY A 238 -20.53 5.61 7.40
C GLY A 238 -19.85 6.93 7.82
N ASN A 239 -19.35 7.72 6.87
CA ASN A 239 -18.74 9.01 7.13
C ASN A 239 -19.75 10.06 7.63
N MET A 240 -21.03 9.93 7.30
CA MET A 240 -22.09 10.79 7.82
C MET A 240 -22.33 10.56 9.32
N ILE A 241 -22.02 9.35 9.82
CA ILE A 241 -22.14 9.00 11.24
C ILE A 241 -20.86 9.38 11.98
N ASN A 242 -19.71 9.09 11.40
CA ASN A 242 -18.41 9.41 11.95
C ASN A 242 -17.44 9.82 10.84
N SER A 243 -16.99 11.07 10.86
CA SER A 243 -16.10 11.67 9.85
C SER A 243 -14.76 10.97 9.66
N LYS A 244 -14.39 10.05 10.57
CA LYS A 244 -13.16 9.23 10.47
C LYS A 244 -13.37 7.90 9.74
N TRP A 245 -14.61 7.51 9.45
CA TRP A 245 -14.91 6.26 8.75
C TRP A 245 -14.83 6.43 7.23
N GLY A 246 -14.37 5.40 6.56
CA GLY A 246 -14.22 5.39 5.10
C GLY A 246 -13.15 6.34 4.57
N VAL A 247 -12.27 6.84 5.44
CA VAL A 247 -11.16 7.74 5.08
C VAL A 247 -9.88 6.93 4.94
N MET A 248 -9.24 7.04 3.78
CA MET A 248 -7.94 6.43 3.55
C MET A 248 -6.85 7.22 4.27
N LYS A 249 -6.03 6.52 5.03
CA LYS A 249 -4.83 7.07 5.66
C LYS A 249 -3.62 6.60 4.84
N ASN A 250 -2.77 7.53 4.48
CA ASN A 250 -1.52 7.26 3.77
C ASN A 250 -0.33 7.59 4.65
N ALA A 251 0.79 6.89 4.45
CA ALA A 251 2.07 7.37 4.95
C ALA A 251 2.44 8.69 4.27
N SER A 252 3.21 9.52 4.94
CA SER A 252 3.44 10.94 4.58
C SER A 252 4.14 11.15 3.23
N SER A 253 4.69 10.13 2.60
CA SER A 253 5.33 10.26 1.30
C SER A 253 5.19 9.02 0.42
N SER A 254 5.13 9.23 -0.89
CA SER A 254 5.10 8.16 -1.90
C SER A 254 6.37 7.30 -1.92
N ASN A 255 7.48 7.83 -1.40
CA ASN A 255 8.80 7.19 -1.38
C ASN A 255 9.19 6.63 -0.01
N GLY A 256 8.23 6.38 0.87
CA GLY A 256 8.46 5.76 2.17
C GLY A 256 8.40 6.71 3.37
N CYS A 257 8.31 6.11 4.54
CA CYS A 257 8.40 6.79 5.82
C CYS A 257 9.89 6.92 6.18
N ARG A 258 10.40 8.15 6.20
CA ARG A 258 11.81 8.44 6.41
C ARG A 258 12.01 8.97 7.81
N ILE A 259 12.46 8.11 8.71
CA ILE A 259 12.58 8.41 10.15
C ILE A 259 14.02 8.49 10.64
N LEU A 260 14.97 8.02 9.86
CA LEU A 260 16.39 8.08 10.17
C LEU A 260 17.15 8.88 9.11
N LYS A 261 18.14 9.63 9.56
CA LYS A 261 19.16 10.26 8.74
C LYS A 261 20.51 9.65 9.07
N TYR A 262 21.21 9.19 8.04
CA TYR A 262 22.57 8.73 8.19
C TYR A 262 23.52 9.92 8.33
N GLU A 263 24.29 9.98 9.41
CA GLU A 263 25.23 11.07 9.71
C GLU A 263 26.70 10.68 9.48
N GLY A 264 26.96 9.42 9.19
CA GLY A 264 28.31 8.90 8.94
C GLY A 264 28.62 7.64 9.74
N MET A 265 29.76 7.09 9.51
CA MET A 265 30.30 5.92 10.22
C MET A 265 31.32 6.35 11.26
N ASP A 266 31.53 5.56 12.28
CA ASP A 266 32.69 5.65 13.15
C ASP A 266 33.97 5.10 12.44
N ASP A 267 35.12 5.18 13.14
CA ASP A 267 36.40 4.73 12.62
C ASP A 267 36.42 3.22 12.23
N ASN A 268 35.50 2.45 12.77
CA ASN A 268 35.34 1.02 12.50
C ASN A 268 34.33 0.73 11.37
N LYS A 269 33.76 1.75 10.74
CA LYS A 269 32.70 1.64 9.74
C LYS A 269 31.41 0.98 10.26
N THR A 270 31.12 1.20 11.56
CA THR A 270 29.90 0.72 12.23
C THR A 270 28.95 1.86 12.60
#